data_263efa24f4de7db091bd66cc9053f025
#
_entry.id   263efa24f4de7db091bd66cc9053f025
#
_cell.length_a   1.000
_cell.length_b   1.000
_cell.length_c   1.000
_cell.angle_alpha   90.00
_cell.angle_beta   90.00
_cell.angle_gamma   90.00
#
_symmetry.space_group_name_H-M   'P 1'
#
loop_
_entity.id
_entity.type
_entity.pdbx_description
1 polymer ?
#
loop_
_entity_poly.entity_id
_entity_poly.type
_entity_poly.pdbx_seq_one_letter_code
_entity_poly.pdbx_strand_id
1 'polypeptide(L)'
;MTSRMRYVVACLCGHGVGPEVMAQASRALARVSRLHGFQVDEIHPPFGAGAFTQSGHALPTETRQATLAAQAILVAAGNEPALAGVESELDLHARVDRVVFAPRGAITVLSPLGEASAEWALAQAFDVARSSRARVTSVGGDAQWRSLVEAEAARHAGVVVELRPMTTAVSGLAFDPGRFDVVVTPAPFAEPLVGLVAHGHRPRIVASGRLARTGPSVFAPAHGAAEDIAGQGVANPASMLLAAALLLGEGLGERRAAETLTGAVLEACANSVRTPDMVTSGVGATTREFADVVLSELPGALTNAEFYREAVA
;
A
#
# COMPACT_ATOMS: atom_id res chain seq x y z
N MET A 1 -15.41 8.63 29.03
CA MET A 1 -15.51 8.31 27.59
C MET A 1 -14.18 8.67 26.97
N THR A 2 -13.35 7.69 26.66
CA THR A 2 -12.09 7.92 25.94
C THR A 2 -12.44 8.39 24.52
N SER A 3 -12.04 9.59 24.15
CA SER A 3 -12.17 10.10 22.79
C SER A 3 -11.46 9.13 21.86
N ARG A 4 -12.19 8.51 20.92
CA ARG A 4 -11.58 7.67 19.88
C ARG A 4 -10.73 8.56 18.99
N MET A 5 -9.53 8.08 18.64
CA MET A 5 -8.68 8.75 17.66
C MET A 5 -9.45 8.85 16.33
N ARG A 6 -9.38 10.00 15.67
CA ARG A 6 -10.10 10.29 14.43
C ARG A 6 -9.13 10.82 13.40
N TYR A 7 -9.14 10.22 12.21
CA TYR A 7 -8.27 10.56 11.09
C TYR A 7 -9.09 10.97 9.88
N VAL A 8 -8.70 12.03 9.21
CA VAL A 8 -9.27 12.43 7.92
C VAL A 8 -8.37 11.88 6.81
N VAL A 9 -8.95 11.11 5.89
CA VAL A 9 -8.25 10.52 4.75
C VAL A 9 -8.85 11.05 3.45
N ALA A 10 -8.01 11.63 2.58
CA ALA A 10 -8.42 12.05 1.25
C ALA A 10 -8.35 10.85 0.28
N CYS A 11 -9.51 10.41 -0.20
CA CYS A 11 -9.67 9.30 -1.13
C CYS A 11 -9.83 9.83 -2.56
N LEU A 12 -8.76 9.73 -3.36
CA LEU A 12 -8.71 10.20 -4.74
C LEU A 12 -9.04 9.04 -5.68
N CYS A 13 -10.31 8.93 -6.08
CA CYS A 13 -10.79 7.80 -6.88
C CYS A 13 -10.25 7.80 -8.32
N GLY A 14 -10.00 8.98 -8.92
CA GLY A 14 -9.59 9.07 -10.33
C GLY A 14 -10.66 8.55 -11.29
N HIS A 15 -10.25 7.76 -12.28
CA HIS A 15 -11.12 7.18 -13.32
C HIS A 15 -10.86 5.67 -13.51
N GLY A 16 -11.46 5.08 -14.54
CA GLY A 16 -11.32 3.66 -14.85
C GLY A 16 -11.84 2.77 -13.72
N VAL A 17 -11.04 1.81 -13.27
CA VAL A 17 -11.38 0.91 -12.15
C VAL A 17 -11.26 1.60 -10.78
N GLY A 18 -10.75 2.84 -10.73
CA GLY A 18 -10.50 3.56 -9.48
C GLY A 18 -11.68 3.60 -8.52
N PRO A 19 -12.89 4.04 -8.95
CA PRO A 19 -14.05 4.07 -8.07
C PRO A 19 -14.45 2.70 -7.50
N GLU A 20 -14.37 1.62 -8.29
CA GLU A 20 -14.78 0.29 -7.84
C GLU A 20 -13.78 -0.33 -6.84
N VAL A 21 -12.46 -0.13 -7.03
CA VAL A 21 -11.46 -0.65 -6.07
C VAL A 21 -11.38 0.22 -4.81
N MET A 22 -11.59 1.55 -4.92
CA MET A 22 -11.66 2.46 -3.78
C MET A 22 -12.85 2.09 -2.87
N ALA A 23 -14.01 1.78 -3.44
CA ALA A 23 -15.16 1.35 -2.66
C ALA A 23 -14.86 0.12 -1.78
N GLN A 24 -14.00 -0.80 -2.24
CA GLN A 24 -13.59 -1.95 -1.44
C GLN A 24 -12.59 -1.56 -0.35
N ALA A 25 -11.66 -0.63 -0.62
CA ALA A 25 -10.75 -0.10 0.38
C ALA A 25 -11.51 0.65 1.49
N SER A 26 -12.50 1.46 1.15
CA SER A 26 -13.38 2.14 2.11
C SER A 26 -14.10 1.16 3.04
N ARG A 27 -14.63 0.06 2.49
CA ARG A 27 -15.25 -1.02 3.30
C ARG A 27 -14.25 -1.64 4.28
N ALA A 28 -13.02 -1.90 3.82
CA ALA A 28 -11.96 -2.46 4.65
C ALA A 28 -11.52 -1.47 5.74
N LEU A 29 -11.28 -0.20 5.41
CA LEU A 29 -10.93 0.85 6.36
C LEU A 29 -12.01 1.01 7.43
N ALA A 30 -13.29 1.07 7.05
CA ALA A 30 -14.40 1.16 7.99
C ALA A 30 -14.51 -0.07 8.92
N ARG A 31 -14.19 -1.26 8.43
CA ARG A 31 -14.23 -2.49 9.25
C ARG A 31 -13.04 -2.57 10.20
N VAL A 32 -11.83 -2.34 9.69
CA VAL A 32 -10.58 -2.43 10.46
C VAL A 32 -10.51 -1.32 11.52
N SER A 33 -10.92 -0.09 11.20
CA SER A 33 -10.91 1.02 12.16
C SER A 33 -11.84 0.74 13.34
N ARG A 34 -13.03 0.19 13.10
CA ARG A 34 -13.94 -0.24 14.16
C ARG A 34 -13.34 -1.34 15.03
N LEU A 35 -12.68 -2.32 14.41
CA LEU A 35 -12.03 -3.44 15.11
C LEU A 35 -10.92 -2.96 16.04
N HIS A 36 -10.15 -1.96 15.64
CA HIS A 36 -9.03 -1.41 16.40
C HIS A 36 -9.36 -0.16 17.23
N GLY A 37 -10.62 0.30 17.22
CA GLY A 37 -11.12 1.32 18.15
C GLY A 37 -10.81 2.77 17.76
N PHE A 38 -10.49 3.06 16.50
CA PHE A 38 -10.36 4.41 15.96
C PHE A 38 -11.42 4.71 14.89
N GLN A 39 -11.40 5.90 14.30
CA GLN A 39 -12.32 6.30 13.24
C GLN A 39 -11.54 6.88 12.06
N VAL A 40 -11.94 6.52 10.86
CA VAL A 40 -11.47 7.12 9.59
C VAL A 40 -12.64 7.86 8.95
N ASP A 41 -12.46 9.16 8.75
CA ASP A 41 -13.38 10.01 8.02
C ASP A 41 -12.83 10.19 6.60
N GLU A 42 -13.47 9.56 5.66
CA GLU A 42 -13.08 9.65 4.26
C GLU A 42 -13.69 10.89 3.61
N ILE A 43 -12.88 11.65 2.90
CA ILE A 43 -13.32 12.69 1.98
C ILE A 43 -13.01 12.26 0.55
N HIS A 44 -13.97 12.44 -0.35
CA HIS A 44 -13.88 12.00 -1.75
C HIS A 44 -13.97 13.21 -2.70
N PRO A 45 -12.94 14.06 -2.77
CA PRO A 45 -12.98 15.23 -3.62
C PRO A 45 -12.85 14.85 -5.11
N PRO A 46 -13.39 15.66 -6.04
CA PRO A 46 -13.26 15.43 -7.48
C PRO A 46 -11.78 15.39 -7.89
N PHE A 47 -11.37 14.36 -8.64
CA PHE A 47 -9.96 14.15 -9.01
C PHE A 47 -9.81 13.48 -10.37
N GLY A 48 -8.72 13.77 -11.08
CA GLY A 48 -8.33 13.12 -12.33
C GLY A 48 -9.25 13.46 -13.52
N ALA A 49 -9.39 12.52 -14.45
CA ALA A 49 -10.18 12.72 -15.68
C ALA A 49 -11.64 13.03 -15.40
N GLY A 50 -12.24 12.46 -14.35
CA GLY A 50 -13.61 12.75 -13.95
C GLY A 50 -13.80 14.22 -13.52
N ALA A 51 -12.88 14.76 -12.75
CA ALA A 51 -12.89 16.17 -12.36
C ALA A 51 -12.65 17.09 -13.57
N PHE A 52 -11.74 16.70 -14.47
CA PHE A 52 -11.47 17.46 -15.70
C PHE A 52 -12.72 17.58 -16.58
N THR A 53 -13.47 16.51 -16.74
CA THR A 53 -14.73 16.52 -17.53
C THR A 53 -15.78 17.47 -16.92
N GLN A 54 -15.82 17.58 -15.57
CA GLN A 54 -16.81 18.41 -14.87
C GLN A 54 -16.43 19.89 -14.78
N SER A 55 -15.15 20.19 -14.56
CA SER A 55 -14.68 21.53 -14.20
C SER A 55 -13.56 22.08 -15.12
N GLY A 56 -13.06 21.29 -16.06
CA GLY A 56 -11.90 21.63 -16.88
C GLY A 56 -10.55 21.51 -16.16
N HIS A 57 -10.54 21.04 -14.91
CA HIS A 57 -9.35 20.90 -14.08
C HIS A 57 -9.27 19.49 -13.48
N ALA A 58 -8.19 18.75 -13.75
CA ALA A 58 -7.97 17.43 -13.17
C ALA A 58 -7.64 17.45 -11.66
N LEU A 59 -7.18 18.59 -11.16
CA LEU A 59 -6.94 18.88 -9.75
C LEU A 59 -7.60 20.25 -9.39
N PRO A 60 -8.89 20.28 -9.08
CA PRO A 60 -9.57 21.50 -8.63
C PRO A 60 -8.93 22.05 -7.35
N THR A 61 -9.01 23.39 -7.16
CA THR A 61 -8.42 24.05 -5.98
C THR A 61 -8.97 23.51 -4.66
N GLU A 62 -10.25 23.21 -4.60
CA GLU A 62 -10.90 22.60 -3.44
C GLU A 62 -10.35 21.21 -3.13
N THR A 63 -10.12 20.39 -4.15
CA THR A 63 -9.50 19.07 -4.02
C THR A 63 -8.09 19.17 -3.47
N ARG A 64 -7.30 20.07 -4.03
CA ARG A 64 -5.94 20.35 -3.58
C ARG A 64 -5.92 20.76 -2.10
N GLN A 65 -6.77 21.70 -1.69
CA GLN A 65 -6.86 22.16 -0.29
C GLN A 65 -7.30 21.03 0.66
N ALA A 66 -8.33 20.27 0.28
CA ALA A 66 -8.82 19.14 1.07
C ALA A 66 -7.75 18.06 1.24
N THR A 67 -7.00 17.78 0.18
CA THR A 67 -5.92 16.78 0.16
C THR A 67 -4.77 17.18 1.08
N LEU A 68 -4.33 18.44 1.02
CA LEU A 68 -3.24 18.95 1.86
C LEU A 68 -3.63 19.06 3.35
N ALA A 69 -4.92 19.19 3.65
CA ALA A 69 -5.43 19.25 5.03
C ALA A 69 -5.69 17.85 5.65
N ALA A 70 -5.65 16.79 4.87
CA ALA A 70 -5.86 15.42 5.35
C ALA A 70 -4.65 14.92 6.16
N GLN A 71 -4.82 13.84 6.95
CA GLN A 71 -3.71 13.15 7.60
C GLN A 71 -2.99 12.17 6.66
N ALA A 72 -3.71 11.60 5.69
CA ALA A 72 -3.14 10.73 4.68
C ALA A 72 -3.98 10.80 3.39
N ILE A 73 -3.35 10.41 2.28
CA ILE A 73 -3.96 10.42 0.95
C ILE A 73 -3.97 8.99 0.40
N LEU A 74 -5.13 8.51 -0.01
CA LEU A 74 -5.31 7.23 -0.67
C LEU A 74 -5.74 7.46 -2.12
N VAL A 75 -4.97 6.98 -3.07
CA VAL A 75 -5.20 7.16 -4.51
C VAL A 75 -5.54 5.82 -5.13
N ALA A 76 -6.57 5.74 -5.95
CA ALA A 76 -7.02 4.47 -6.52
C ALA A 76 -6.27 4.02 -7.78
N ALA A 77 -5.53 4.92 -8.44
CA ALA A 77 -4.69 4.60 -9.59
C ALA A 77 -3.36 5.34 -9.47
N GLY A 78 -2.27 4.60 -9.30
CA GLY A 78 -0.95 5.17 -9.01
C GLY A 78 -0.30 5.95 -10.16
N ASN A 79 -0.84 5.85 -11.39
CA ASN A 79 -0.33 6.55 -12.56
C ASN A 79 -1.21 7.74 -13.00
N GLU A 80 -2.10 8.25 -12.15
CA GLU A 80 -2.93 9.42 -12.45
C GLU A 80 -2.05 10.68 -12.62
N PRO A 81 -2.01 11.34 -13.80
CA PRO A 81 -1.14 12.48 -14.02
C PRO A 81 -1.38 13.66 -13.06
N ALA A 82 -2.63 13.85 -12.61
CA ALA A 82 -2.97 14.91 -11.67
C ALA A 82 -2.32 14.71 -10.28
N LEU A 83 -1.87 13.49 -9.96
CA LEU A 83 -1.21 13.18 -8.69
C LEU A 83 0.11 13.94 -8.53
N ALA A 84 0.86 14.14 -9.61
CA ALA A 84 2.10 14.91 -9.59
C ALA A 84 1.90 16.34 -9.07
N GLY A 85 0.74 16.95 -9.37
CA GLY A 85 0.39 18.28 -8.86
C GLY A 85 0.18 18.29 -7.34
N VAL A 86 -0.38 17.22 -6.76
CA VAL A 86 -0.50 17.05 -5.31
C VAL A 86 0.87 16.81 -4.69
N GLU A 87 1.63 15.86 -5.23
CA GLU A 87 2.92 15.44 -4.70
C GLU A 87 3.97 16.55 -4.68
N SER A 88 3.93 17.46 -5.65
CA SER A 88 4.86 18.59 -5.72
C SER A 88 4.76 19.57 -4.54
N GLU A 89 3.67 19.52 -3.77
CA GLU A 89 3.42 20.37 -2.62
C GLU A 89 3.64 19.66 -1.28
N LEU A 90 3.94 18.36 -1.31
CA LEU A 90 4.16 17.54 -0.13
C LEU A 90 5.65 17.41 0.17
N ASP A 91 5.99 17.34 1.46
CA ASP A 91 7.36 17.13 1.96
C ASP A 91 7.74 15.64 1.91
N LEU A 92 7.74 15.06 0.70
CA LEU A 92 7.95 13.63 0.46
C LEU A 92 9.44 13.26 0.47
N HIS A 93 9.82 12.27 1.26
CA HIS A 93 11.23 11.90 1.49
C HIS A 93 11.56 10.43 1.21
N ALA A 94 10.62 9.52 1.34
CA ALA A 94 10.87 8.10 1.09
C ALA A 94 9.76 7.47 0.26
N ARG A 95 10.13 6.48 -0.52
CA ARG A 95 9.22 5.53 -1.17
C ARG A 95 9.21 4.24 -0.36
N VAL A 96 8.03 3.71 -0.12
CA VAL A 96 7.79 2.39 0.46
C VAL A 96 6.93 1.57 -0.49
N ASP A 97 7.40 0.41 -0.88
CA ASP A 97 6.63 -0.53 -1.70
C ASP A 97 6.44 -1.82 -0.91
N ARG A 98 5.22 -2.32 -0.85
CA ARG A 98 4.91 -3.63 -0.29
C ARG A 98 4.50 -4.58 -1.40
N VAL A 99 5.20 -5.70 -1.50
CA VAL A 99 4.95 -6.75 -2.50
C VAL A 99 4.47 -7.98 -1.76
N VAL A 100 3.29 -8.47 -2.15
CA VAL A 100 2.74 -9.74 -1.68
C VAL A 100 3.01 -10.81 -2.73
N PHE A 101 3.43 -11.99 -2.28
CA PHE A 101 3.72 -13.14 -3.14
C PHE A 101 3.19 -14.44 -2.54
N ALA A 102 2.82 -15.37 -3.42
CA ALA A 102 2.31 -16.68 -3.02
C ALA A 102 3.44 -17.56 -2.41
N PRO A 103 3.12 -18.48 -1.47
CA PRO A 103 1.76 -18.76 -0.99
C PRO A 103 1.26 -17.79 0.10
N ARG A 104 2.12 -17.19 0.91
CA ARG A 104 1.76 -16.27 2.02
C ARG A 104 2.97 -15.47 2.47
N GLY A 105 3.53 -14.68 1.59
CA GLY A 105 4.68 -13.85 1.90
C GLY A 105 4.48 -12.41 1.51
N ALA A 106 5.19 -11.52 2.19
CA ALA A 106 5.31 -10.13 1.82
C ALA A 106 6.72 -9.63 2.12
N ILE A 107 7.21 -8.73 1.29
CA ILE A 107 8.39 -7.92 1.58
C ILE A 107 8.03 -6.45 1.47
N THR A 108 8.79 -5.63 2.19
CA THR A 108 8.71 -4.18 2.06
C THR A 108 10.03 -3.66 1.52
N VAL A 109 9.98 -2.86 0.46
CA VAL A 109 11.15 -2.20 -0.12
C VAL A 109 11.06 -0.71 0.18
N LEU A 110 12.10 -0.14 0.78
CA LEU A 110 12.19 1.29 1.03
C LEU A 110 13.40 1.89 0.31
N SER A 111 13.19 3.08 -0.20
CA SER A 111 14.24 3.90 -0.80
C SER A 111 14.02 5.38 -0.52
N PRO A 112 15.08 6.19 -0.46
CA PRO A 112 14.92 7.64 -0.41
C PRO A 112 14.38 8.17 -1.74
N LEU A 113 13.65 9.29 -1.71
CA LEU A 113 13.23 10.02 -2.92
C LEU A 113 14.33 10.97 -3.44
N GLY A 114 15.40 11.16 -2.67
CA GLY A 114 16.59 11.92 -3.04
C GLY A 114 17.72 11.65 -2.04
N GLU A 115 18.95 12.00 -2.38
CA GLU A 115 20.14 11.73 -1.55
C GLU A 115 20.00 12.37 -0.15
N ALA A 116 19.53 13.60 -0.06
CA ALA A 116 19.31 14.31 1.21
C ALA A 116 18.27 13.64 2.13
N SER A 117 17.50 12.70 1.61
CA SER A 117 16.47 11.96 2.34
C SER A 117 16.94 10.58 2.84
N ALA A 118 18.20 10.20 2.55
CA ALA A 118 18.68 8.84 2.80
C ALA A 118 18.61 8.44 4.29
N GLU A 119 19.08 9.28 5.20
CA GLU A 119 19.06 9.01 6.64
C GLU A 119 17.62 8.83 7.14
N TRP A 120 16.72 9.72 6.72
CA TRP A 120 15.33 9.64 7.15
C TRP A 120 14.62 8.40 6.59
N ALA A 121 14.84 8.06 5.33
CA ALA A 121 14.29 6.86 4.71
C ALA A 121 14.79 5.57 5.40
N LEU A 122 16.07 5.54 5.78
CA LEU A 122 16.63 4.43 6.55
C LEU A 122 15.96 4.31 7.93
N ALA A 123 15.79 5.42 8.66
CA ALA A 123 15.10 5.40 9.95
C ALA A 123 13.67 4.82 9.81
N GLN A 124 12.90 5.23 8.78
CA GLN A 124 11.59 4.65 8.50
C GLN A 124 11.66 3.14 8.23
N ALA A 125 12.66 2.69 7.48
CA ALA A 125 12.82 1.26 7.17
C ALA A 125 13.10 0.42 8.43
N PHE A 126 13.92 0.92 9.34
CA PHE A 126 14.19 0.25 10.61
C PHE A 126 12.96 0.23 11.52
N ASP A 127 12.17 1.30 11.53
CA ASP A 127 10.91 1.33 12.26
C ASP A 127 9.88 0.33 11.70
N VAL A 128 9.78 0.20 10.37
CA VAL A 128 8.96 -0.83 9.71
C VAL A 128 9.46 -2.23 10.09
N ALA A 129 10.78 -2.47 10.06
CA ALA A 129 11.36 -3.77 10.41
C ALA A 129 11.07 -4.18 11.85
N ARG A 130 11.10 -3.23 12.81
CA ARG A 130 10.77 -3.49 14.22
C ARG A 130 9.33 -3.96 14.42
N SER A 131 8.43 -3.57 13.54
CA SER A 131 7.02 -4.00 13.58
C SER A 131 6.77 -5.27 12.77
N SER A 132 7.78 -5.86 12.16
CA SER A 132 7.65 -7.10 11.39
C SER A 132 8.61 -8.18 11.92
N ARG A 133 9.49 -8.72 11.07
CA ARG A 133 10.41 -9.80 11.47
C ARG A 133 11.76 -9.31 11.99
N ALA A 134 11.89 -8.01 12.25
CA ALA A 134 13.08 -7.33 12.75
C ALA A 134 14.34 -7.59 11.91
N ARG A 135 14.20 -7.60 10.58
CA ARG A 135 15.31 -7.83 9.64
C ARG A 135 15.33 -6.76 8.55
N VAL A 136 16.48 -6.13 8.37
CA VAL A 136 16.76 -5.21 7.27
C VAL A 136 17.84 -5.80 6.37
N THR A 137 17.60 -5.86 5.07
CA THR A 137 18.61 -6.20 4.06
C THR A 137 18.90 -4.97 3.22
N SER A 138 20.11 -4.43 3.32
CA SER A 138 20.59 -3.37 2.43
C SER A 138 21.08 -3.96 1.14
N VAL A 139 20.55 -3.50 0.02
CA VAL A 139 20.88 -4.01 -1.32
C VAL A 139 21.51 -2.93 -2.17
N GLY A 140 22.74 -3.17 -2.63
CA GLY A 140 23.49 -2.22 -3.45
C GLY A 140 24.01 -1.02 -2.64
N GLY A 141 24.25 0.08 -3.34
CA GLY A 141 24.81 1.30 -2.78
C GLY A 141 26.34 1.31 -2.73
N ASP A 142 26.87 2.49 -2.53
CA ASP A 142 28.31 2.78 -2.40
C ASP A 142 28.79 2.74 -0.93
N ALA A 143 29.99 3.19 -0.67
CA ALA A 143 30.56 3.24 0.68
C ALA A 143 29.81 4.22 1.59
N GLN A 144 29.32 5.33 1.06
CA GLN A 144 28.55 6.32 1.82
C GLN A 144 27.20 5.73 2.25
N TRP A 145 26.47 5.10 1.34
CA TRP A 145 25.22 4.40 1.65
C TRP A 145 25.43 3.34 2.74
N ARG A 146 26.48 2.54 2.63
CA ARG A 146 26.81 1.53 3.64
C ARG A 146 27.04 2.14 5.01
N SER A 147 27.79 3.23 5.09
CA SER A 147 28.05 3.92 6.35
C SER A 147 26.77 4.45 6.99
N LEU A 148 25.80 4.96 6.19
CA LEU A 148 24.51 5.39 6.69
C LEU A 148 23.70 4.22 7.25
N VAL A 149 23.69 3.08 6.55
CA VAL A 149 22.98 1.86 7.02
C VAL A 149 23.61 1.35 8.33
N GLU A 150 24.92 1.31 8.44
CA GLU A 150 25.63 0.88 9.66
C GLU A 150 25.39 1.83 10.83
N ALA A 151 25.37 3.14 10.58
CA ALA A 151 25.05 4.15 11.58
C ALA A 151 23.60 4.01 12.10
N GLU A 152 22.65 3.73 11.22
CA GLU A 152 21.26 3.53 11.62
C GLU A 152 21.09 2.20 12.35
N ALA A 153 21.75 1.14 11.91
CA ALA A 153 21.75 -0.16 12.58
C ALA A 153 22.20 -0.06 14.06
N ALA A 154 23.20 0.77 14.33
CA ALA A 154 23.69 1.00 15.70
C ALA A 154 22.65 1.61 16.64
N ARG A 155 21.62 2.29 16.11
CA ARG A 155 20.52 2.90 16.88
C ARG A 155 19.38 1.92 17.16
N HIS A 156 19.33 0.79 16.45
CA HIS A 156 18.23 -0.17 16.48
C HIS A 156 18.68 -1.55 16.97
N ALA A 157 19.08 -1.65 18.23
CA ALA A 157 19.41 -2.94 18.86
C ALA A 157 18.22 -3.92 18.72
N GLY A 158 18.47 -5.12 18.19
CA GLY A 158 17.44 -6.14 17.96
C GLY A 158 16.95 -6.23 16.52
N VAL A 159 17.35 -5.31 15.62
CA VAL A 159 17.13 -5.48 14.19
C VAL A 159 18.36 -6.14 13.57
N VAL A 160 18.17 -7.28 12.91
CA VAL A 160 19.26 -7.97 12.18
C VAL A 160 19.47 -7.27 10.85
N VAL A 161 20.72 -6.83 10.62
CA VAL A 161 21.07 -6.11 9.38
C VAL A 161 21.99 -6.97 8.52
N GLU A 162 21.69 -7.07 7.25
CA GLU A 162 22.50 -7.75 6.26
C GLU A 162 22.83 -6.80 5.09
N LEU A 163 24.10 -6.71 4.73
CA LEU A 163 24.55 -5.95 3.55
C LEU A 163 24.77 -6.92 2.38
N ARG A 164 24.04 -6.74 1.29
CA ARG A 164 24.14 -7.60 0.11
C ARG A 164 24.49 -6.81 -1.15
N PRO A 165 25.51 -7.26 -1.91
CA PRO A 165 25.70 -6.77 -3.27
C PRO A 165 24.47 -7.01 -4.14
N MET A 166 24.20 -6.12 -5.09
CA MET A 166 23.07 -6.23 -6.02
C MET A 166 23.03 -7.59 -6.72
N THR A 167 24.20 -8.10 -7.16
CA THR A 167 24.35 -9.37 -7.89
C THR A 167 23.82 -10.58 -7.12
N THR A 168 24.01 -10.62 -5.80
CA THR A 168 23.55 -11.73 -4.96
C THR A 168 22.11 -11.50 -4.46
N ALA A 169 21.71 -10.25 -4.25
CA ALA A 169 20.38 -9.91 -3.81
C ALA A 169 19.31 -10.21 -4.88
N VAL A 170 19.59 -9.90 -6.14
CA VAL A 170 18.70 -10.17 -7.29
C VAL A 170 18.31 -11.64 -7.35
N SER A 171 19.28 -12.56 -7.26
CA SER A 171 18.99 -14.01 -7.26
C SER A 171 18.14 -14.41 -6.04
N GLY A 172 18.49 -13.91 -4.84
CA GLY A 172 17.73 -14.20 -3.63
C GLY A 172 16.28 -13.72 -3.73
N LEU A 173 16.05 -12.49 -4.18
CA LEU A 173 14.73 -11.90 -4.34
C LEU A 173 13.88 -12.59 -5.43
N ALA A 174 14.53 -13.08 -6.50
CA ALA A 174 13.84 -13.79 -7.58
C ALA A 174 13.40 -15.21 -7.17
N PHE A 175 14.24 -15.95 -6.44
CA PHE A 175 14.01 -17.37 -6.17
C PHE A 175 13.44 -17.64 -4.78
N ASP A 176 13.74 -16.82 -3.78
CA ASP A 176 13.28 -17.00 -2.40
C ASP A 176 13.08 -15.65 -1.69
N PRO A 177 12.08 -14.84 -2.15
CA PRO A 177 11.79 -13.54 -1.54
C PRO A 177 11.37 -13.65 -0.08
N GLY A 178 10.87 -14.81 0.36
CA GLY A 178 10.45 -15.07 1.74
C GLY A 178 11.55 -14.93 2.79
N ARG A 179 12.83 -14.96 2.38
CA ARG A 179 13.98 -14.72 3.27
C ARG A 179 14.17 -13.25 3.63
N PHE A 180 13.60 -12.34 2.83
CA PHE A 180 13.69 -10.91 3.05
C PHE A 180 12.46 -10.42 3.83
N ASP A 181 12.66 -9.42 4.65
CA ASP A 181 11.61 -8.74 5.41
C ASP A 181 11.49 -7.30 4.90
N VAL A 182 12.42 -6.44 5.31
CA VAL A 182 12.55 -5.09 4.80
C VAL A 182 13.83 -4.98 3.99
N VAL A 183 13.72 -4.55 2.75
CA VAL A 183 14.83 -4.26 1.85
C VAL A 183 15.02 -2.75 1.77
N VAL A 184 16.22 -2.27 2.01
CA VAL A 184 16.58 -0.87 1.78
C VAL A 184 17.57 -0.76 0.62
N THR A 185 17.38 0.23 -0.23
CA THR A 185 18.22 0.39 -1.43
C THR A 185 18.22 1.87 -1.87
N PRO A 186 19.32 2.34 -2.51
CA PRO A 186 19.29 3.65 -3.17
C PRO A 186 18.16 3.76 -4.21
N ALA A 187 17.63 4.95 -4.42
CA ALA A 187 16.46 5.22 -5.26
C ALA A 187 16.46 4.53 -6.66
N PRO A 188 17.57 4.51 -7.42
CA PRO A 188 17.55 3.92 -8.77
C PRO A 188 17.28 2.42 -8.82
N PHE A 189 17.44 1.72 -7.70
CA PHE A 189 17.30 0.26 -7.65
C PHE A 189 15.95 -0.21 -7.09
N ALA A 190 15.18 0.66 -6.45
CA ALA A 190 13.94 0.28 -5.77
C ALA A 190 12.92 -0.32 -6.74
N GLU A 191 12.58 0.41 -7.79
CA GLU A 191 11.57 -0.03 -8.77
C GLU A 191 11.96 -1.31 -9.52
N PRO A 192 13.21 -1.47 -10.02
CA PRO A 192 13.67 -2.75 -10.57
C PRO A 192 13.55 -3.93 -9.59
N LEU A 193 13.88 -3.75 -8.31
CA LEU A 193 13.77 -4.81 -7.30
C LEU A 193 12.32 -5.17 -6.99
N VAL A 194 11.43 -4.18 -6.85
CA VAL A 194 9.98 -4.38 -6.69
C VAL A 194 9.42 -5.13 -7.90
N GLY A 195 9.77 -4.69 -9.11
CA GLY A 195 9.37 -5.33 -10.36
C GLY A 195 9.82 -6.79 -10.46
N LEU A 196 11.05 -7.07 -10.05
CA LEU A 196 11.61 -8.43 -10.03
C LEU A 196 10.78 -9.38 -9.15
N VAL A 197 10.49 -8.97 -7.91
CA VAL A 197 9.70 -9.79 -6.97
C VAL A 197 8.28 -9.95 -7.47
N ALA A 198 7.64 -8.86 -7.88
CA ALA A 198 6.27 -8.89 -8.36
C ALA A 198 6.10 -9.70 -9.65
N HIS A 199 7.11 -9.71 -10.54
CA HIS A 199 7.05 -10.45 -11.81
C HIS A 199 7.17 -11.97 -11.62
N GLY A 200 7.98 -12.40 -10.67
CA GLY A 200 8.20 -13.83 -10.38
C GLY A 200 7.00 -14.52 -9.72
N HIS A 201 6.01 -13.78 -9.24
CA HIS A 201 4.90 -14.31 -8.46
C HIS A 201 3.55 -13.85 -9.02
N ARG A 202 2.57 -14.74 -8.96
CA ARG A 202 1.18 -14.44 -9.33
C ARG A 202 0.25 -14.77 -8.16
N PRO A 203 -0.75 -13.95 -7.86
CA PRO A 203 -1.04 -12.64 -8.48
C PRO A 203 0.03 -11.57 -8.15
N ARG A 204 0.13 -10.54 -9.00
CA ARG A 204 1.00 -9.38 -8.75
C ARG A 204 0.27 -8.39 -7.86
N ILE A 205 0.55 -8.42 -6.58
CA ILE A 205 -0.07 -7.51 -5.62
C ILE A 205 1.02 -6.62 -5.07
N VAL A 206 0.95 -5.36 -5.44
CA VAL A 206 1.91 -4.33 -5.05
C VAL A 206 1.16 -3.07 -4.65
N ALA A 207 1.53 -2.52 -3.51
CA ALA A 207 1.12 -1.19 -3.08
C ALA A 207 2.35 -0.33 -2.85
N SER A 208 2.24 0.95 -3.20
CA SER A 208 3.28 1.95 -3.03
C SER A 208 2.82 3.06 -2.10
N GLY A 209 3.75 3.59 -1.30
CA GLY A 209 3.57 4.81 -0.53
C GLY A 209 4.73 5.78 -0.80
N ARG A 210 4.42 7.07 -0.75
CA ARG A 210 5.40 8.14 -0.66
C ARG A 210 5.22 8.83 0.68
N LEU A 211 6.22 8.67 1.53
CA LEU A 211 6.17 9.09 2.92
C LEU A 211 6.64 10.53 3.05
N ALA A 212 5.82 11.35 3.70
CA ALA A 212 6.13 12.73 4.05
C ALA A 212 6.79 12.80 5.42
N ARG A 213 7.74 13.72 5.60
CA ARG A 213 8.30 14.04 6.90
C ARG A 213 7.31 14.90 7.70
N THR A 214 6.63 15.80 7.00
CA THR A 214 5.55 16.64 7.54
C THR A 214 4.37 16.64 6.59
N GLY A 215 3.14 16.67 7.12
CA GLY A 215 1.93 16.62 6.31
C GLY A 215 1.55 15.19 5.85
N PRO A 216 0.61 15.08 4.92
CA PRO A 216 0.08 13.79 4.50
C PRO A 216 1.04 13.00 3.60
N SER A 217 1.15 11.71 3.85
CA SER A 217 1.78 10.74 2.95
C SER A 217 0.76 10.24 1.92
N VAL A 218 1.25 9.78 0.78
CA VAL A 218 0.44 9.32 -0.35
C VAL A 218 0.57 7.82 -0.51
N PHE A 219 -0.55 7.11 -0.67
CA PHE A 219 -0.59 5.66 -0.84
C PHE A 219 -1.44 5.28 -2.05
N ALA A 220 -0.97 4.33 -2.86
CA ALA A 220 -1.62 3.91 -4.09
C ALA A 220 -1.31 2.44 -4.41
N PRO A 221 -2.20 1.73 -5.13
CA PRO A 221 -1.84 0.48 -5.77
C PRO A 221 -0.84 0.74 -6.91
N ALA A 222 -0.06 -0.28 -7.26
CA ALA A 222 0.91 -0.18 -8.36
C ALA A 222 0.27 -0.40 -9.76
N HIS A 223 -1.06 -0.42 -9.86
CA HIS A 223 -1.77 -0.48 -11.15
C HIS A 223 -2.30 0.90 -11.56
N GLY A 224 -2.62 1.02 -12.85
CA GLY A 224 -3.25 2.19 -13.43
C GLY A 224 -4.78 2.11 -13.45
N ALA A 225 -5.38 2.94 -14.30
CA ALA A 225 -6.84 3.09 -14.40
C ALA A 225 -7.55 1.89 -15.04
N ALA A 226 -6.86 1.03 -15.81
CA ALA A 226 -7.43 -0.14 -16.48
C ALA A 226 -8.81 0.12 -17.10
N GLU A 227 -8.87 1.11 -18.01
CA GLU A 227 -10.11 1.62 -18.59
C GLU A 227 -10.91 0.56 -19.38
N ASP A 228 -10.20 -0.43 -19.91
CA ASP A 228 -10.75 -1.55 -20.68
C ASP A 228 -11.71 -2.44 -19.88
N ILE A 229 -11.54 -2.50 -18.55
CA ILE A 229 -12.39 -3.28 -17.64
C ILE A 229 -13.19 -2.42 -16.66
N ALA A 230 -13.15 -1.10 -16.83
CA ALA A 230 -13.82 -0.16 -15.95
C ALA A 230 -15.34 -0.39 -15.90
N GLY A 231 -15.92 -0.38 -14.70
CA GLY A 231 -17.36 -0.58 -14.47
C GLY A 231 -17.87 -2.01 -14.67
N GLN A 232 -17.00 -2.96 -15.01
CA GLN A 232 -17.39 -4.37 -15.15
C GLN A 232 -17.40 -5.14 -13.83
N GLY A 233 -16.87 -4.54 -12.75
CA GLY A 233 -16.82 -5.18 -11.43
C GLY A 233 -15.90 -6.40 -11.38
N VAL A 234 -14.87 -6.45 -12.22
CA VAL A 234 -13.93 -7.59 -12.34
C VAL A 234 -12.48 -7.23 -11.95
N ALA A 235 -12.20 -5.98 -11.64
CA ALA A 235 -10.88 -5.53 -11.23
C ALA A 235 -10.45 -6.19 -9.91
N ASN A 236 -9.18 -6.60 -9.82
CA ASN A 236 -8.60 -7.14 -8.60
C ASN A 236 -8.36 -6.02 -7.56
N PRO A 237 -9.05 -6.01 -6.40
CA PRO A 237 -8.90 -4.96 -5.41
C PRO A 237 -7.70 -5.18 -4.45
N ALA A 238 -6.97 -6.30 -4.55
CA ALA A 238 -5.97 -6.69 -3.56
C ALA A 238 -4.86 -5.64 -3.39
N SER A 239 -4.34 -5.05 -4.49
CA SER A 239 -3.33 -3.99 -4.40
C SER A 239 -3.86 -2.72 -3.74
N MET A 240 -5.14 -2.39 -3.95
CA MET A 240 -5.79 -1.25 -3.32
C MET A 240 -6.03 -1.48 -1.82
N LEU A 241 -6.44 -2.68 -1.43
CA LEU A 241 -6.57 -3.08 -0.04
C LEU A 241 -5.21 -3.08 0.68
N LEU A 242 -4.14 -3.49 -0.01
CA LEU A 242 -2.77 -3.41 0.49
C LEU A 242 -2.29 -1.96 0.62
N ALA A 243 -2.69 -1.06 -0.29
CA ALA A 243 -2.41 0.38 -0.19
C ALA A 243 -3.11 1.00 1.03
N ALA A 244 -4.36 0.60 1.30
CA ALA A 244 -5.07 0.99 2.52
C ALA A 244 -4.37 0.47 3.78
N ALA A 245 -3.81 -0.75 3.75
CA ALA A 245 -3.00 -1.26 4.87
C ALA A 245 -1.70 -0.46 5.07
N LEU A 246 -0.98 -0.09 4.00
CA LEU A 246 0.18 0.80 4.10
C LEU A 246 -0.20 2.16 4.68
N LEU A 247 -1.33 2.74 4.23
CA LEU A 247 -1.85 4.00 4.77
C LEU A 247 -2.09 3.89 6.28
N LEU A 248 -2.69 2.82 6.76
CA LEU A 248 -2.93 2.61 8.18
C LEU A 248 -1.61 2.57 8.97
N GLY A 249 -0.62 1.81 8.50
CA GLY A 249 0.65 1.62 9.20
C GLY A 249 1.57 2.83 9.11
N GLU A 250 1.88 3.24 7.89
CA GLU A 250 2.92 4.23 7.63
C GLU A 250 2.36 5.66 7.54
N GLY A 251 1.06 5.82 7.25
CA GLY A 251 0.40 7.12 7.18
C GLY A 251 -0.23 7.56 8.50
N LEU A 252 -0.90 6.64 9.19
CA LEU A 252 -1.67 6.95 10.41
C LEU A 252 -1.02 6.39 11.70
N GLY A 253 0.05 5.59 11.59
CA GLY A 253 0.70 4.95 12.75
C GLY A 253 -0.09 3.79 13.36
N GLU A 254 -1.19 3.37 12.74
CA GLU A 254 -2.07 2.27 13.19
C GLU A 254 -1.54 0.90 12.74
N ARG A 255 -0.33 0.56 13.19
CA ARG A 255 0.43 -0.62 12.75
C ARG A 255 -0.30 -1.94 12.94
N ARG A 256 -0.99 -2.12 14.09
CA ARG A 256 -1.77 -3.34 14.33
C ARG A 256 -2.93 -3.50 13.35
N ALA A 257 -3.59 -2.40 13.01
CA ALA A 257 -4.65 -2.37 12.02
C ALA A 257 -4.11 -2.70 10.62
N ALA A 258 -2.94 -2.15 10.27
CA ALA A 258 -2.23 -2.46 9.03
C ALA A 258 -1.84 -3.94 8.91
N GLU A 259 -1.31 -4.54 9.97
CA GLU A 259 -0.97 -5.97 10.03
C GLU A 259 -2.21 -6.84 9.86
N THR A 260 -3.30 -6.49 10.55
CA THR A 260 -4.58 -7.19 10.46
C THR A 260 -5.11 -7.18 9.01
N LEU A 261 -5.12 -6.03 8.34
CA LEU A 261 -5.60 -5.94 6.96
C LEU A 261 -4.63 -6.63 5.98
N THR A 262 -3.32 -6.48 6.17
CA THR A 262 -2.31 -7.19 5.35
C THR A 262 -2.47 -8.69 5.46
N GLY A 263 -2.66 -9.22 6.67
CA GLY A 263 -2.90 -10.64 6.92
C GLY A 263 -4.15 -11.14 6.20
N ALA A 264 -5.25 -10.40 6.28
CA ALA A 264 -6.50 -10.75 5.59
C ALA A 264 -6.34 -10.76 4.05
N VAL A 265 -5.58 -9.82 3.49
CA VAL A 265 -5.26 -9.81 2.05
C VAL A 265 -4.42 -11.04 1.67
N LEU A 266 -3.42 -11.40 2.47
CA LEU A 266 -2.57 -12.59 2.25
C LEU A 266 -3.40 -13.88 2.28
N GLU A 267 -4.29 -14.03 3.26
CA GLU A 267 -5.17 -15.20 3.39
C GLU A 267 -6.14 -15.29 2.20
N ALA A 268 -6.77 -14.18 1.80
CA ALA A 268 -7.64 -14.15 0.65
C ALA A 268 -6.91 -14.53 -0.66
N CYS A 269 -5.67 -14.08 -0.84
CA CYS A 269 -4.84 -14.45 -2.01
C CYS A 269 -4.47 -15.94 -2.04
N ALA A 270 -4.39 -16.59 -0.88
CA ALA A 270 -4.17 -18.02 -0.76
C ALA A 270 -5.46 -18.85 -0.95
N ASN A 271 -6.63 -18.20 -0.88
CA ASN A 271 -7.95 -18.82 -1.02
C ASN A 271 -8.24 -19.21 -2.48
N SER A 272 -9.34 -19.95 -2.69
CA SER A 272 -9.82 -20.38 -4.01
C SER A 272 -10.56 -19.29 -4.79
N VAL A 273 -11.05 -18.24 -4.11
CA VAL A 273 -11.76 -17.11 -4.74
C VAL A 273 -10.74 -16.20 -5.43
N ARG A 274 -10.82 -16.06 -6.73
CA ARG A 274 -9.84 -15.38 -7.57
C ARG A 274 -10.52 -14.52 -8.63
N THR A 275 -10.05 -13.32 -8.80
CA THR A 275 -10.47 -12.42 -9.88
C THR A 275 -9.97 -12.93 -11.25
N PRO A 276 -10.49 -12.44 -12.40
CA PRO A 276 -10.12 -12.92 -13.72
C PRO A 276 -8.62 -12.89 -14.03
N ASP A 277 -7.88 -11.92 -13.52
CA ASP A 277 -6.42 -11.81 -13.68
C ASP A 277 -5.63 -12.87 -12.90
N MET A 278 -6.27 -13.54 -11.95
CA MET A 278 -5.68 -14.58 -11.10
C MET A 278 -6.02 -16.00 -11.56
N VAL A 279 -6.93 -16.18 -12.51
CA VAL A 279 -7.32 -17.49 -13.04
C VAL A 279 -6.75 -17.71 -14.44
N THR A 280 -6.48 -18.97 -14.77
CA THR A 280 -5.99 -19.36 -16.12
C THR A 280 -7.12 -19.79 -17.05
N SER A 281 -8.30 -20.10 -16.48
CA SER A 281 -9.49 -20.51 -17.24
C SER A 281 -10.74 -20.36 -16.37
N GLY A 282 -11.88 -20.18 -17.00
CA GLY A 282 -13.18 -20.02 -16.31
C GLY A 282 -13.53 -18.56 -15.99
N VAL A 283 -14.63 -18.38 -15.27
CA VAL A 283 -15.13 -17.07 -14.82
C VAL A 283 -14.51 -16.79 -13.46
N GLY A 284 -13.76 -15.69 -13.35
CA GLY A 284 -13.22 -15.23 -12.08
C GLY A 284 -14.29 -14.59 -11.19
N ALA A 285 -13.98 -14.41 -9.93
CA ALA A 285 -14.80 -13.68 -8.97
C ALA A 285 -14.83 -12.19 -9.31
N THR A 286 -15.89 -11.52 -8.91
CA THR A 286 -16.01 -10.07 -9.01
C THR A 286 -15.08 -9.36 -8.03
N THR A 287 -14.82 -8.07 -8.26
CA THR A 287 -14.11 -7.17 -7.36
C THR A 287 -14.68 -7.23 -5.94
N ARG A 288 -16.02 -7.25 -5.83
CA ARG A 288 -16.71 -7.30 -4.55
C ARG A 288 -16.56 -8.65 -3.85
N GLU A 289 -16.77 -9.76 -4.57
CA GLU A 289 -16.63 -11.11 -3.99
C GLU A 289 -15.23 -11.37 -3.45
N PHE A 290 -14.19 -10.94 -4.16
CA PHE A 290 -12.82 -11.02 -3.62
C PHE A 290 -12.66 -10.18 -2.35
N ALA A 291 -13.16 -8.95 -2.33
CA ALA A 291 -13.11 -8.09 -1.15
C ALA A 291 -13.92 -8.67 0.02
N ASP A 292 -15.06 -9.32 -0.23
CA ASP A 292 -15.86 -10.00 0.79
C ASP A 292 -15.07 -11.13 1.46
N VAL A 293 -14.25 -11.87 0.69
CA VAL A 293 -13.31 -12.86 1.25
C VAL A 293 -12.29 -12.18 2.17
N VAL A 294 -11.65 -11.07 1.73
CA VAL A 294 -10.72 -10.33 2.59
C VAL A 294 -11.39 -9.89 3.88
N LEU A 295 -12.61 -9.37 3.81
CA LEU A 295 -13.35 -8.93 5.00
C LEU A 295 -13.74 -10.08 5.92
N SER A 296 -13.96 -11.28 5.39
CA SER A 296 -14.27 -12.49 6.18
C SER A 296 -13.03 -13.05 6.91
N GLU A 297 -11.83 -12.75 6.43
CA GLU A 297 -10.57 -13.13 7.10
C GLU A 297 -10.20 -12.18 8.27
N LEU A 298 -10.91 -11.06 8.44
CA LEU A 298 -10.69 -10.15 9.56
C LEU A 298 -11.20 -10.77 10.89
N PRO A 299 -10.46 -10.61 12.01
CA PRO A 299 -10.88 -11.12 13.31
C PRO A 299 -12.28 -10.65 13.71
N GLY A 300 -13.09 -11.54 14.28
CA GLY A 300 -14.48 -11.23 14.68
C GLY A 300 -15.39 -10.85 13.51
N ALA A 301 -15.05 -11.26 12.29
CA ALA A 301 -15.94 -11.16 11.16
C ALA A 301 -17.18 -12.03 11.39
N LEU A 302 -18.36 -11.49 11.04
CA LEU A 302 -19.59 -12.28 11.02
C LEU A 302 -19.40 -13.46 10.06
N THR A 303 -19.95 -14.61 10.38
CA THR A 303 -20.01 -15.72 9.43
C THR A 303 -20.73 -15.26 8.15
N ASN A 304 -20.42 -15.85 7.00
CA ASN A 304 -21.06 -15.49 5.73
C ASN A 304 -22.60 -15.40 5.83
N ALA A 305 -23.23 -16.26 6.66
CA ALA A 305 -24.66 -16.26 6.89
C ALA A 305 -25.16 -15.01 7.65
N GLU A 306 -24.37 -14.43 8.53
CA GLU A 306 -24.68 -13.21 9.29
C GLU A 306 -24.44 -11.97 8.42
N PHE A 307 -23.39 -12.01 7.58
CA PHE A 307 -23.09 -10.92 6.64
C PHE A 307 -24.21 -10.70 5.61
N TYR A 308 -24.78 -11.78 5.06
CA TYR A 308 -25.92 -11.70 4.14
C TYR A 308 -27.22 -11.23 4.82
N ARG A 309 -27.41 -11.44 6.13
CA ARG A 309 -28.56 -10.92 6.86
C ARG A 309 -28.50 -9.42 7.11
N GLU A 310 -27.32 -8.87 7.43
CA GLU A 310 -27.15 -7.41 7.60
C GLU A 310 -27.21 -6.64 6.27
N ALA A 311 -26.84 -7.26 5.15
CA ALA A 311 -26.91 -6.63 3.82
C ALA A 311 -28.32 -6.54 3.24
N VAL A 312 -29.29 -7.27 3.81
CA VAL A 312 -30.70 -7.36 3.35
C VAL A 312 -31.65 -6.61 4.31
N ALA A 313 -31.17 -6.16 5.46
CA ALA A 313 -31.94 -5.36 6.44
C ALA A 313 -31.65 -3.86 6.25
#